data_741d94bd81cb87865237478758d401ee
#
_entry.id   741d94bd81cb87865237478758d401ee
#
_cell.length_a   1.000
_cell.length_b   1.000
_cell.length_c   1.000
_cell.angle_alpha   90.00
_cell.angle_beta   90.00
_cell.angle_gamma   90.00
#
_symmetry.space_group_name_H-M   'P 1'
#
loop_
_entity.id
_entity.type
_entity.pdbx_description
1 polymer ?
#
loop_
_entity_poly.entity_id
_entity_poly.type
_entity_poly.pdbx_seq_one_letter_code
_entity_poly.pdbx_strand_id
1 'polypeptide(L)'
;NSRIQSIDLLRGLVMIIMALDHVRDYFHADSFLFDPLDLGKTNGAIYFTRWIMHFCAPVFMFLAGTSAAFMARRKTKKELAWFLFTRGIWLIFLELVVVNFGWNFDVLFTNIYFVTIWALGVSMIVLALLIFLPIPLVLVIGFAIIGAHNLFDNFHVQGNTLPAFGWALLHDQAFFDWKGHNVLVGYPLLPWIGIIALG
;
A
#
# COMPACT_ATOMS: atom_id res chain seq x y z
N ASN A 1 -13.69 -2.26 -28.14
CA ASN A 1 -13.06 -2.05 -26.80
C ASN A 1 -11.87 -3.00 -26.69
N SER A 2 -10.70 -2.60 -27.20
CA SER A 2 -9.48 -3.38 -27.01
C SER A 2 -9.06 -3.28 -25.55
N ARG A 3 -9.16 -4.37 -24.81
CA ARG A 3 -8.58 -4.54 -23.49
C ARG A 3 -7.05 -4.54 -23.64
N ILE A 4 -6.35 -3.81 -22.78
CA ILE A 4 -4.89 -3.76 -22.84
C ILE A 4 -4.36 -5.00 -22.10
N GLN A 5 -4.14 -6.07 -22.85
CA GLN A 5 -3.73 -7.37 -22.31
C GLN A 5 -2.41 -7.32 -21.50
N SER A 6 -1.48 -6.42 -21.88
CA SER A 6 -0.20 -6.27 -21.16
C SER A 6 -0.37 -5.79 -19.72
N ILE A 7 -1.35 -4.91 -19.45
CA ILE A 7 -1.64 -4.46 -18.07
C ILE A 7 -2.22 -5.60 -17.25
N ASP A 8 -3.15 -6.35 -17.82
CA ASP A 8 -3.77 -7.49 -17.13
C ASP A 8 -2.74 -8.61 -16.87
N LEU A 9 -1.85 -8.86 -17.85
CA LEU A 9 -0.76 -9.83 -17.70
C LEU A 9 0.21 -9.41 -16.58
N LEU A 10 0.62 -8.14 -16.55
CA LEU A 10 1.50 -7.61 -15.52
C LEU A 10 0.87 -7.70 -14.13
N ARG A 11 -0.41 -7.38 -14.00
CA ARG A 11 -1.16 -7.56 -12.75
C ARG A 11 -1.18 -9.01 -12.30
N GLY A 12 -1.49 -9.93 -13.23
CA GLY A 12 -1.49 -11.37 -12.95
C GLY A 12 -0.13 -11.86 -12.49
N LEU A 13 0.96 -11.44 -13.16
CA LEU A 13 2.31 -11.80 -12.76
C LEU A 13 2.65 -11.31 -11.34
N VAL A 14 2.36 -10.05 -11.05
CA VAL A 14 2.60 -9.46 -9.74
C VAL A 14 1.78 -10.17 -8.66
N MET A 15 0.53 -10.56 -8.93
CA MET A 15 -0.28 -11.36 -7.99
C MET A 15 0.32 -12.73 -7.70
N ILE A 16 0.89 -13.41 -8.71
CA ILE A 16 1.58 -14.70 -8.51
C ILE A 16 2.81 -14.51 -7.62
N ILE A 17 3.61 -13.46 -7.86
CA ILE A 17 4.78 -13.15 -7.03
C ILE A 17 4.34 -12.85 -5.58
N MET A 18 3.30 -12.05 -5.37
CA MET A 18 2.75 -11.78 -4.03
C MET A 18 2.29 -13.06 -3.31
N ALA A 19 1.68 -13.98 -4.04
CA ALA A 19 1.24 -15.26 -3.46
C ALA A 19 2.43 -16.07 -2.92
N LEU A 20 3.60 -16.02 -3.57
CA LEU A 20 4.81 -16.70 -3.08
C LEU A 20 5.27 -16.15 -1.72
N ASP A 21 5.18 -14.83 -1.51
CA ASP A 21 5.54 -14.21 -0.22
C ASP A 21 4.59 -14.65 0.89
N HIS A 22 3.28 -14.58 0.63
CA HIS A 22 2.29 -15.02 1.61
C HIS A 22 2.40 -16.51 1.94
N VAL A 23 2.69 -17.36 0.94
CA VAL A 23 2.99 -18.79 1.20
C VAL A 23 4.20 -18.95 2.10
N ARG A 24 5.26 -18.17 1.89
CA ARG A 24 6.41 -18.17 2.79
C ARG A 24 6.02 -17.74 4.20
N ASP A 25 5.28 -16.66 4.34
CA ASP A 25 4.88 -16.13 5.65
C ASP A 25 4.02 -17.11 6.45
N TYR A 26 3.18 -17.92 5.79
CA TYR A 26 2.32 -18.90 6.45
C TYR A 26 2.97 -20.28 6.67
N PHE A 27 3.86 -20.71 5.79
CA PHE A 27 4.31 -22.11 5.76
C PHE A 27 5.82 -22.31 5.99
N HIS A 28 6.63 -21.25 5.94
CA HIS A 28 8.06 -21.37 6.22
C HIS A 28 8.30 -21.41 7.72
N ALA A 29 9.07 -22.40 8.20
CA ALA A 29 9.32 -22.61 9.63
C ALA A 29 9.99 -21.42 10.33
N ASP A 30 10.83 -20.68 9.60
CA ASP A 30 11.59 -19.54 10.11
C ASP A 30 10.95 -18.19 9.72
N SER A 31 9.66 -18.18 9.29
CA SER A 31 8.93 -16.93 9.05
C SER A 31 8.98 -16.08 10.30
N PHE A 32 9.27 -14.79 10.14
CA PHE A 32 9.34 -13.81 11.22
C PHE A 32 10.46 -14.00 12.26
N LEU A 33 11.32 -15.02 12.16
CA LEU A 33 12.46 -15.21 13.07
C LEU A 33 13.67 -14.35 12.70
N PHE A 34 13.80 -14.00 11.43
CA PHE A 34 14.86 -13.10 10.93
C PHE A 34 14.38 -12.33 9.70
N ASP A 35 15.05 -11.22 9.40
CA ASP A 35 14.81 -10.49 8.14
C ASP A 35 15.30 -11.31 6.96
N PRO A 36 14.44 -11.69 5.99
CA PRO A 36 14.83 -12.42 4.79
C PRO A 36 15.91 -11.73 3.94
N LEU A 37 16.14 -10.43 4.13
CA LEU A 37 17.20 -9.67 3.47
C LEU A 37 18.52 -9.64 4.25
N ASP A 38 18.57 -10.19 5.48
CA ASP A 38 19.80 -10.32 6.25
C ASP A 38 20.71 -11.40 5.63
N LEU A 39 21.74 -10.96 4.92
CA LEU A 39 22.68 -11.85 4.23
C LEU A 39 23.42 -12.85 5.16
N GLY A 40 23.48 -12.57 6.46
CA GLY A 40 24.09 -13.46 7.45
C GLY A 40 23.22 -14.64 7.87
N LYS A 41 21.90 -14.56 7.63
CA LYS A 41 20.90 -15.54 8.11
C LYS A 41 20.07 -16.17 7.00
N THR A 42 20.00 -15.53 5.84
CA THR A 42 19.16 -15.94 4.70
C THR A 42 19.91 -16.86 3.74
N ASN A 43 19.18 -17.51 2.85
CA ASN A 43 19.74 -18.18 1.66
C ASN A 43 19.32 -17.43 0.38
N GLY A 44 20.00 -17.75 -0.73
CA GLY A 44 19.78 -17.03 -1.99
C GLY A 44 18.34 -17.08 -2.51
N ALA A 45 17.61 -18.18 -2.29
CA ALA A 45 16.23 -18.32 -2.72
C ALA A 45 15.29 -17.42 -1.89
N ILE A 46 15.41 -17.44 -0.57
CA ILE A 46 14.61 -16.61 0.35
C ILE A 46 14.91 -15.13 0.11
N TYR A 47 16.19 -14.76 0.00
CA TYR A 47 16.62 -13.40 -0.30
C TYR A 47 16.00 -12.88 -1.60
N PHE A 48 16.15 -13.64 -2.70
CA PHE A 48 15.67 -13.21 -4.01
C PHE A 48 14.14 -13.10 -4.07
N THR A 49 13.41 -14.06 -3.50
CA THR A 49 11.94 -13.98 -3.42
C THR A 49 11.49 -12.75 -2.64
N ARG A 50 12.13 -12.44 -1.50
CA ARG A 50 11.82 -11.23 -0.73
C ARG A 50 12.19 -9.96 -1.48
N TRP A 51 13.33 -9.93 -2.14
CA TRP A 51 13.79 -8.77 -2.91
C TRP A 51 12.81 -8.42 -4.04
N ILE A 52 12.36 -9.41 -4.83
CA ILE A 52 11.45 -9.16 -5.95
C ILE A 52 10.05 -8.68 -5.47
N MET A 53 9.66 -9.04 -4.27
CA MET A 53 8.40 -8.63 -3.67
C MET A 53 8.29 -7.11 -3.45
N HIS A 54 9.42 -6.42 -3.24
CA HIS A 54 9.42 -4.98 -3.07
C HIS A 54 8.89 -4.22 -4.29
N PHE A 55 8.89 -4.85 -5.47
CA PHE A 55 8.31 -4.26 -6.67
C PHE A 55 6.79 -4.44 -6.77
N CYS A 56 6.20 -5.36 -6.02
CA CYS A 56 4.78 -5.71 -6.17
C CYS A 56 3.87 -4.55 -5.79
N ALA A 57 4.05 -3.97 -4.60
CA ALA A 57 3.21 -2.87 -4.14
C ALA A 57 3.35 -1.60 -5.02
N PRO A 58 4.56 -1.13 -5.39
CA PRO A 58 4.72 -0.02 -6.31
C PRO A 58 4.04 -0.26 -7.67
N VAL A 59 4.19 -1.45 -8.24
CA VAL A 59 3.54 -1.79 -9.53
C VAL A 59 2.02 -1.79 -9.39
N PHE A 60 1.46 -2.36 -8.32
CA PHE A 60 0.01 -2.30 -8.08
C PHE A 60 -0.53 -0.88 -7.96
N MET A 61 0.14 -0.04 -7.18
CA MET A 61 -0.23 1.36 -6.99
C MET A 61 -0.18 2.13 -8.32
N PHE A 62 0.91 1.98 -9.07
CA PHE A 62 1.07 2.61 -10.38
C PHE A 62 -0.01 2.15 -11.37
N LEU A 63 -0.28 0.84 -11.45
CA LEU A 63 -1.30 0.30 -12.33
C LEU A 63 -2.73 0.69 -11.93
N ALA A 64 -2.98 0.98 -10.64
CA ALA A 64 -4.25 1.54 -10.19
C ALA A 64 -4.45 2.95 -10.74
N GLY A 65 -3.41 3.81 -10.67
CA GLY A 65 -3.39 5.13 -11.28
C GLY A 65 -3.59 5.08 -12.80
N THR A 66 -2.79 4.26 -13.50
CA THR A 66 -2.93 4.03 -14.95
C THR A 66 -4.37 3.64 -15.33
N SER A 67 -5.00 2.79 -14.53
CA SER A 67 -6.38 2.37 -14.77
C SER A 67 -7.38 3.49 -14.58
N ALA A 68 -7.16 4.36 -13.59
CA ALA A 68 -7.97 5.56 -13.39
C ALA A 68 -7.82 6.52 -14.60
N ALA A 69 -6.59 6.70 -15.13
CA ALA A 69 -6.32 7.50 -16.31
C ALA A 69 -7.06 6.96 -17.55
N PHE A 70 -7.09 5.63 -17.76
CA PHE A 70 -7.89 5.04 -18.84
C PHE A 70 -9.39 5.20 -18.65
N MET A 71 -9.88 5.11 -17.42
CA MET A 71 -11.29 5.35 -17.10
C MET A 71 -11.69 6.81 -17.29
N ALA A 72 -10.79 7.76 -17.06
CA ALA A 72 -11.02 9.19 -17.28
C ALA A 72 -11.38 9.54 -18.73
N ARG A 73 -10.99 8.69 -19.70
CA ARG A 73 -11.38 8.84 -21.12
C ARG A 73 -12.84 8.47 -21.40
N ARG A 74 -13.51 7.79 -20.45
CA ARG A 74 -14.87 7.24 -20.66
C ARG A 74 -15.88 7.71 -19.61
N LYS A 75 -15.43 8.32 -18.54
CA LYS A 75 -16.22 8.78 -17.40
C LYS A 75 -16.05 10.28 -17.20
N THR A 76 -17.07 10.94 -16.72
CA THR A 76 -16.93 12.31 -16.21
C THR A 76 -16.02 12.30 -14.95
N LYS A 77 -15.41 13.44 -14.63
CA LYS A 77 -14.58 13.58 -13.43
C LYS A 77 -15.37 13.22 -12.15
N LYS A 78 -16.65 13.58 -12.07
CA LYS A 78 -17.50 13.26 -10.91
C LYS A 78 -17.76 11.74 -10.77
N GLU A 79 -18.08 11.07 -11.87
CA GLU A 79 -18.29 9.61 -11.88
C GLU A 79 -17.00 8.86 -11.54
N LEU A 80 -15.86 9.32 -12.05
CA LEU A 80 -14.57 8.73 -11.74
C LEU A 80 -14.19 8.96 -10.28
N ALA A 81 -14.37 10.18 -9.76
CA ALA A 81 -14.14 10.50 -8.35
C ALA A 81 -14.96 9.60 -7.43
N TRP A 82 -16.26 9.47 -7.71
CA TRP A 82 -17.14 8.61 -6.93
C TRP A 82 -16.73 7.14 -6.98
N PHE A 83 -16.34 6.65 -8.17
CA PHE A 83 -15.82 5.29 -8.34
C PHE A 83 -14.55 5.05 -7.52
N LEU A 84 -13.57 5.95 -7.59
CA LEU A 84 -12.32 5.84 -6.84
C LEU A 84 -12.56 5.91 -5.33
N PHE A 85 -13.40 6.85 -4.90
CA PHE A 85 -13.75 7.03 -3.49
C PHE A 85 -14.43 5.77 -2.91
N THR A 86 -15.46 5.26 -3.57
CA THR A 86 -16.18 4.07 -3.08
C THR A 86 -15.31 2.82 -3.07
N ARG A 87 -14.43 2.65 -4.06
CA ARG A 87 -13.45 1.57 -4.09
C ARG A 87 -12.40 1.73 -3.01
N GLY A 88 -11.92 2.95 -2.78
CA GLY A 88 -10.99 3.24 -1.69
C GLY A 88 -11.55 2.90 -0.32
N ILE A 89 -12.78 3.33 -0.01
CA ILE A 89 -13.47 2.97 1.23
C ILE A 89 -13.64 1.44 1.36
N TRP A 90 -14.03 0.77 0.27
CA TRP A 90 -14.18 -0.68 0.28
C TRP A 90 -12.86 -1.40 0.57
N LEU A 91 -11.74 -0.95 0.00
CA LEU A 91 -10.42 -1.54 0.26
C LEU A 91 -9.97 -1.31 1.70
N ILE A 92 -10.22 -0.12 2.26
CA ILE A 92 -9.93 0.15 3.68
C ILE A 92 -10.73 -0.79 4.58
N PHE A 93 -12.03 -0.98 4.30
CA PHE A 93 -12.86 -1.93 5.03
C PHE A 93 -12.34 -3.37 4.91
N LEU A 94 -11.99 -3.81 3.69
CA LEU A 94 -11.42 -5.14 3.48
C LEU A 94 -10.14 -5.35 4.30
N GLU A 95 -9.22 -4.39 4.31
CA GLU A 95 -7.97 -4.50 5.08
C GLU A 95 -8.27 -4.60 6.58
N LEU A 96 -9.00 -3.62 7.11
CA LEU A 96 -9.17 -3.48 8.56
C LEU A 96 -10.08 -4.56 9.17
N VAL A 97 -10.96 -5.16 8.39
CA VAL A 97 -11.90 -6.17 8.89
C VAL A 97 -11.55 -7.56 8.36
N VAL A 98 -11.59 -7.76 7.05
CA VAL A 98 -11.51 -9.10 6.46
C VAL A 98 -10.07 -9.64 6.49
N VAL A 99 -9.11 -8.84 6.04
CA VAL A 99 -7.70 -9.25 5.95
C VAL A 99 -7.10 -9.36 7.36
N ASN A 100 -7.34 -8.39 8.23
CA ASN A 100 -6.89 -8.45 9.63
C ASN A 100 -7.45 -9.69 10.35
N PHE A 101 -8.73 -10.00 10.17
CA PHE A 101 -9.32 -11.24 10.70
C PHE A 101 -8.64 -12.46 10.09
N GLY A 102 -8.40 -12.47 8.77
CA GLY A 102 -7.77 -13.60 8.08
C GLY A 102 -6.34 -13.90 8.53
N TRP A 103 -5.58 -12.86 8.95
CA TRP A 103 -4.23 -13.03 9.49
C TRP A 103 -4.21 -13.59 10.92
N ASN A 104 -5.12 -13.17 11.77
CA ASN A 104 -5.07 -13.44 13.20
C ASN A 104 -6.11 -14.47 13.67
N PHE A 105 -7.20 -14.68 12.93
CA PHE A 105 -8.40 -15.41 13.34
C PHE A 105 -8.94 -14.93 14.71
N ASP A 106 -8.75 -13.63 14.99
CA ASP A 106 -9.11 -13.01 16.26
C ASP A 106 -10.28 -12.04 16.06
N VAL A 107 -11.42 -12.38 16.66
CA VAL A 107 -12.67 -11.59 16.61
C VAL A 107 -12.61 -10.34 17.49
N LEU A 108 -11.65 -10.26 18.43
CA LEU A 108 -11.45 -9.10 19.29
C LEU A 108 -10.53 -8.05 18.66
N PHE A 109 -9.93 -8.37 17.51
CA PHE A 109 -8.99 -7.49 16.82
C PHE A 109 -7.87 -6.96 17.74
N THR A 110 -7.27 -7.85 18.55
CA THR A 110 -6.16 -7.48 19.43
C THR A 110 -4.92 -7.05 18.64
N ASN A 111 -4.79 -7.50 17.39
CA ASN A 111 -3.76 -7.03 16.47
C ASN A 111 -4.43 -6.41 15.24
N ILE A 112 -4.06 -5.17 14.93
CA ILE A 112 -4.60 -4.40 13.80
C ILE A 112 -3.45 -3.96 12.90
N TYR A 113 -3.52 -4.30 11.62
CA TYR A 113 -2.48 -4.01 10.63
C TYR A 113 -2.98 -3.01 9.58
N PHE A 114 -2.24 -1.92 9.41
CA PHE A 114 -2.42 -0.95 8.35
C PHE A 114 -1.34 -1.21 7.29
N VAL A 115 -1.66 -2.08 6.32
CA VAL A 115 -0.70 -2.53 5.32
C VAL A 115 -1.12 -2.18 3.89
N THR A 116 -0.79 -2.98 2.90
CA THR A 116 -0.81 -2.61 1.48
C THR A 116 -2.18 -2.19 0.96
N ILE A 117 -3.26 -2.92 1.31
CA ILE A 117 -4.60 -2.67 0.77
C ILE A 117 -5.19 -1.40 1.38
N TRP A 118 -4.92 -1.13 2.68
CA TRP A 118 -5.20 0.13 3.34
C TRP A 118 -4.56 1.31 2.59
N ALA A 119 -3.24 1.23 2.33
CA ALA A 119 -2.51 2.29 1.64
C ALA A 119 -3.04 2.52 0.22
N LEU A 120 -3.38 1.43 -0.52
CA LEU A 120 -4.03 1.53 -1.83
C LEU A 120 -5.40 2.22 -1.72
N GLY A 121 -6.21 1.83 -0.74
CA GLY A 121 -7.54 2.41 -0.53
C GLY A 121 -7.49 3.91 -0.28
N VAL A 122 -6.63 4.37 0.65
CA VAL A 122 -6.45 5.80 0.94
C VAL A 122 -5.87 6.53 -0.27
N SER A 123 -4.88 5.96 -0.94
CA SER A 123 -4.30 6.57 -2.15
C SER A 123 -5.33 6.75 -3.26
N MET A 124 -6.28 5.81 -3.44
CA MET A 124 -7.40 5.97 -4.37
C MET A 124 -8.34 7.10 -3.96
N ILE A 125 -8.61 7.29 -2.67
CA ILE A 125 -9.42 8.42 -2.17
C ILE A 125 -8.73 9.74 -2.45
N VAL A 126 -7.42 9.82 -2.20
CA VAL A 126 -6.64 11.02 -2.52
C VAL A 126 -6.62 11.28 -4.02
N LEU A 127 -6.44 10.24 -4.85
CA LEU A 127 -6.53 10.36 -6.30
C LEU A 127 -7.90 10.87 -6.75
N ALA A 128 -9.00 10.46 -6.09
CA ALA A 128 -10.35 10.95 -6.37
C ALA A 128 -10.48 12.48 -6.20
N LEU A 129 -9.66 13.08 -5.36
CA LEU A 129 -9.56 14.55 -5.22
C LEU A 129 -8.62 15.14 -6.27
N LEU A 130 -7.47 14.50 -6.52
CA LEU A 130 -6.46 15.00 -7.45
C LEU A 130 -6.94 15.06 -8.91
N ILE A 131 -7.86 14.19 -9.34
CA ILE A 131 -8.37 14.18 -10.73
C ILE A 131 -9.11 15.45 -11.15
N PHE A 132 -9.51 16.30 -10.20
CA PHE A 132 -10.09 17.62 -10.53
C PHE A 132 -9.04 18.63 -10.97
N LEU A 133 -7.78 18.40 -10.62
CA LEU A 133 -6.63 19.21 -11.05
C LEU A 133 -6.26 18.95 -12.51
N PRO A 134 -5.50 19.85 -13.15
CA PRO A 134 -4.88 19.58 -14.46
C PRO A 134 -3.84 18.45 -14.33
N ILE A 135 -3.76 17.58 -15.33
CA ILE A 135 -2.81 16.44 -15.37
C ILE A 135 -1.37 16.86 -15.07
N PRO A 136 -0.81 17.94 -15.66
CA PRO A 136 0.56 18.34 -15.34
C PRO A 136 0.77 18.65 -13.84
N LEU A 137 -0.23 19.21 -13.17
CA LEU A 137 -0.14 19.49 -11.73
C LEU A 137 -0.19 18.20 -10.91
N VAL A 138 -1.01 17.21 -11.30
CA VAL A 138 -1.04 15.89 -10.64
C VAL A 138 0.33 15.20 -10.76
N LEU A 139 0.95 15.25 -11.94
CA LEU A 139 2.30 14.70 -12.15
C LEU A 139 3.35 15.43 -11.30
N VAL A 140 3.32 16.76 -11.25
CA VAL A 140 4.23 17.54 -10.40
C VAL A 140 4.07 17.16 -8.93
N ILE A 141 2.83 17.04 -8.44
CA ILE A 141 2.54 16.59 -7.06
C ILE A 141 3.10 15.18 -6.84
N GLY A 142 2.86 14.25 -7.76
CA GLY A 142 3.36 12.87 -7.66
C GLY A 142 4.88 12.81 -7.59
N PHE A 143 5.58 13.51 -8.49
CA PHE A 143 7.06 13.59 -8.47
C PHE A 143 7.59 14.30 -7.23
N ALA A 144 6.95 15.39 -6.79
CA ALA A 144 7.35 16.11 -5.59
C ALA A 144 7.23 15.23 -4.34
N ILE A 145 6.12 14.49 -4.19
CA ILE A 145 5.93 13.56 -3.08
C ILE A 145 7.01 12.47 -3.09
N ILE A 146 7.24 11.80 -4.23
CA ILE A 146 8.23 10.71 -4.32
C ILE A 146 9.66 11.24 -4.12
N GLY A 147 9.99 12.41 -4.66
CA GLY A 147 11.33 12.98 -4.53
C GLY A 147 11.63 13.60 -3.17
N ALA A 148 10.59 14.05 -2.46
CA ALA A 148 10.76 14.81 -1.23
C ALA A 148 10.39 14.05 0.05
N HIS A 149 9.70 12.89 -0.03
CA HIS A 149 9.27 12.20 1.20
C HIS A 149 10.44 11.81 2.10
N ASN A 150 11.59 11.42 1.56
CA ASN A 150 12.79 11.08 2.33
C ASN A 150 13.40 12.28 3.08
N LEU A 151 13.00 13.51 2.79
CA LEU A 151 13.43 14.67 3.58
C LEU A 151 12.89 14.61 5.02
N PHE A 152 11.84 13.84 5.25
CA PHE A 152 11.21 13.66 6.54
C PHE A 152 11.77 12.47 7.34
N ASP A 153 12.69 11.67 6.77
CA ASP A 153 13.22 10.44 7.40
C ASP A 153 13.91 10.69 8.75
N ASN A 154 14.38 11.92 8.99
CA ASN A 154 14.99 12.31 10.27
C ASN A 154 13.98 12.89 11.29
N PHE A 155 12.71 13.01 10.90
CA PHE A 155 11.67 13.56 11.77
C PHE A 155 10.75 12.46 12.27
N HIS A 156 10.88 12.09 13.54
CA HIS A 156 10.09 11.05 14.18
C HIS A 156 9.26 11.61 15.31
N VAL A 157 7.99 11.25 15.37
CA VAL A 157 7.10 11.56 16.49
C VAL A 157 6.98 10.33 17.37
N GLN A 158 7.61 10.37 18.56
CA GLN A 158 7.68 9.22 19.48
C GLN A 158 6.47 9.12 20.40
N GLY A 159 6.24 7.90 20.91
CA GLY A 159 5.24 7.60 21.95
C GLY A 159 3.89 7.13 21.41
N ASN A 160 3.05 6.62 22.32
CA ASN A 160 1.68 6.13 22.03
C ASN A 160 0.67 7.29 22.04
N THR A 161 0.85 8.28 21.15
CA THR A 161 0.01 9.47 21.07
C THR A 161 -0.70 9.57 19.72
N LEU A 162 -1.84 10.28 19.65
CA LEU A 162 -2.53 10.51 18.40
C LEU A 162 -1.67 11.23 17.34
N PRO A 163 -0.84 12.24 17.68
CA PRO A 163 0.09 12.83 16.71
C PRO A 163 1.12 11.83 16.18
N ALA A 164 1.67 10.95 17.03
CA ALA A 164 2.61 9.91 16.62
C ALA A 164 1.93 8.91 15.66
N PHE A 165 0.70 8.51 15.95
CA PHE A 165 -0.07 7.65 15.06
C PHE A 165 -0.39 8.32 13.72
N GLY A 166 -0.82 9.59 13.75
CA GLY A 166 -1.06 10.36 12.53
C GLY A 166 0.19 10.48 11.67
N TRP A 167 1.35 10.71 12.29
CA TRP A 167 2.64 10.75 11.60
C TRP A 167 3.01 9.38 11.02
N ALA A 168 2.81 8.31 11.79
CA ALA A 168 3.04 6.94 11.32
C ALA A 168 2.19 6.61 10.09
N LEU A 169 0.91 6.96 10.09
CA LEU A 169 0.04 6.77 8.91
C LEU A 169 0.57 7.52 7.68
N LEU A 170 1.23 8.66 7.85
CA LEU A 170 1.74 9.46 6.73
C LEU A 170 3.13 9.04 6.29
N HIS A 171 4.08 8.81 7.22
CA HIS A 171 5.48 8.71 6.88
C HIS A 171 6.25 7.57 7.57
N ASP A 172 6.03 7.30 8.86
CA ASP A 172 6.83 6.34 9.62
C ASP A 172 6.18 4.95 9.72
N GLN A 173 6.99 3.89 9.68
CA GLN A 173 6.52 2.59 10.16
C GLN A 173 6.60 2.56 11.68
N ALA A 174 5.51 2.19 12.36
CA ALA A 174 5.47 2.19 13.81
C ALA A 174 4.50 1.15 14.38
N PHE A 175 4.79 0.77 15.64
CA PHE A 175 3.93 -0.07 16.46
C PHE A 175 3.35 0.77 17.60
N PHE A 176 2.06 0.56 17.88
CA PHE A 176 1.35 1.19 18.98
C PHE A 176 0.66 0.13 19.82
N ASP A 177 0.68 0.30 21.13
CA ASP A 177 -0.13 -0.49 22.06
C ASP A 177 -1.19 0.44 22.69
N TRP A 178 -2.45 0.22 22.34
CA TRP A 178 -3.56 0.97 22.87
C TRP A 178 -4.54 0.05 23.60
N LYS A 179 -4.46 0.08 24.95
CA LYS A 179 -5.39 -0.65 25.82
C LYS A 179 -5.49 -2.15 25.50
N GLY A 180 -4.37 -2.77 25.14
CA GLY A 180 -4.30 -4.18 24.80
C GLY A 180 -4.55 -4.48 23.32
N HIS A 181 -4.66 -3.46 22.46
CA HIS A 181 -4.66 -3.62 21.01
C HIS A 181 -3.31 -3.21 20.44
N ASN A 182 -2.65 -4.14 19.78
CA ASN A 182 -1.40 -3.90 19.06
C ASN A 182 -1.71 -3.38 17.66
N VAL A 183 -1.29 -2.18 17.34
CA VAL A 183 -1.52 -1.57 16.03
C VAL A 183 -0.20 -1.42 15.29
N LEU A 184 -0.08 -2.07 14.14
CA LEU A 184 1.06 -1.91 13.24
C LEU A 184 0.67 -1.02 12.08
N VAL A 185 1.40 0.06 11.89
CA VAL A 185 1.41 0.83 10.65
C VAL A 185 2.62 0.38 9.84
N GLY A 186 2.39 -0.49 8.85
CA GLY A 186 3.44 -1.06 8.01
C GLY A 186 3.61 -0.35 6.66
N TYR A 187 2.58 0.41 6.21
CA TYR A 187 2.60 1.11 4.93
C TYR A 187 2.22 2.59 5.08
N PRO A 188 3.19 3.46 5.38
CA PRO A 188 3.00 4.91 5.39
C PRO A 188 2.53 5.45 4.04
N LEU A 189 1.63 6.43 4.03
CA LEU A 189 0.86 6.83 2.84
C LEU A 189 1.62 7.65 1.81
N LEU A 190 2.58 8.49 2.22
CA LEU A 190 3.18 9.48 1.34
C LEU A 190 3.73 8.91 0.03
N PRO A 191 4.62 7.89 0.01
CA PRO A 191 5.16 7.38 -1.24
C PRO A 191 4.08 6.78 -2.15
N TRP A 192 3.07 6.13 -1.57
CA TRP A 192 2.02 5.46 -2.33
C TRP A 192 1.07 6.43 -3.02
N ILE A 193 0.74 7.55 -2.35
CA ILE A 193 0.00 8.66 -2.97
C ILE A 193 0.77 9.22 -4.16
N GLY A 194 2.08 9.37 -4.04
CA GLY A 194 2.93 9.81 -5.14
C GLY A 194 2.91 8.83 -6.31
N ILE A 195 3.09 7.53 -6.05
CA ILE A 195 3.14 6.49 -7.08
C ILE A 195 1.80 6.38 -7.82
N ILE A 196 0.66 6.37 -7.13
CA ILE A 196 -0.66 6.28 -7.78
C ILE A 196 -0.97 7.51 -8.63
N ALA A 197 -0.47 8.70 -8.22
CA ALA A 197 -0.63 9.94 -8.98
C ALA A 197 0.18 9.94 -10.28
N LEU A 198 1.31 9.22 -10.35
CA LEU A 198 2.15 9.08 -11.54
C LEU A 198 1.64 8.01 -12.52
N GLY A 199 0.83 7.06 -12.10
CA GLY A 199 0.22 6.02 -12.93
C GLY A 199 -0.96 6.54 -13.75
#